data_16b92a5221b56028b7c4196e4fd87c05
#
_entry.id   16b92a5221b56028b7c4196e4fd87c05
#
_cell.length_a   1.000
_cell.length_b   1.000
_cell.length_c   1.000
_cell.angle_alpha   90.00
_cell.angle_beta   90.00
_cell.angle_gamma   90.00
#
_symmetry.space_group_name_H-M   'P 1'
#
loop_
_entity.id
_entity.type
_entity.pdbx_description
1 polymer ?
#
loop_
_entity_poly.entity_id
_entity_poly.type
_entity_poly.pdbx_seq_one_letter_code
_entity_poly.pdbx_strand_id
1 'polypeptide(L)'
;MYKVLITICIFTAVTVFQYKNLAEGADKQAPSAHTDSPDEMLGEVPQEEKSELALMMQDIDESYKAVEEMSGYYKYKKKQWKIILKAGENIAEVTKEVRLKFARPDDLRYEKQNELMQVEAEKMVEIAKHKDVEGSLEEQQWQVRRLRQTCAICHKHLKIHIYPNLYKDKKHNG
;
A
#
# COMPACT_ATOMS: atom_id res chain seq x y z
N MET A 1 -18.52 -30.94 -42.61
CA MET A 1 -17.12 -30.48 -42.65
C MET A 1 -17.11 -28.99 -43.01
N TYR A 2 -17.02 -28.08 -42.05
CA TYR A 2 -16.84 -26.66 -42.29
C TYR A 2 -15.51 -26.22 -41.69
N LYS A 3 -14.58 -25.81 -42.55
CA LYS A 3 -13.30 -25.23 -42.16
C LYS A 3 -13.55 -23.71 -41.96
N VAL A 4 -13.44 -23.28 -40.71
CA VAL A 4 -13.45 -21.87 -40.39
C VAL A 4 -12.00 -21.37 -40.41
N LEU A 5 -11.69 -20.53 -41.37
CA LEU A 5 -10.45 -19.77 -41.48
C LEU A 5 -10.54 -18.56 -40.54
N ILE A 6 -9.76 -18.55 -39.47
CA ILE A 6 -9.58 -17.38 -38.61
C ILE A 6 -8.39 -16.58 -39.15
N THR A 7 -8.69 -15.44 -39.74
CA THR A 7 -7.69 -14.45 -40.17
C THR A 7 -7.29 -13.61 -38.96
N ILE A 8 -6.04 -13.75 -38.53
CA ILE A 8 -5.44 -12.95 -37.46
C ILE A 8 -4.88 -11.67 -38.10
N CYS A 9 -5.53 -10.52 -37.86
CA CYS A 9 -4.98 -9.21 -38.19
C CYS A 9 -4.09 -8.74 -37.03
N ILE A 10 -2.77 -8.78 -37.24
CA ILE A 10 -1.79 -8.17 -36.33
C ILE A 10 -1.65 -6.70 -36.69
N PHE A 11 -2.19 -5.82 -35.83
CA PHE A 11 -1.88 -4.39 -35.89
C PHE A 11 -0.75 -4.07 -34.88
N THR A 12 0.44 -3.93 -35.39
CA THR A 12 1.58 -3.36 -34.65
C THR A 12 1.56 -1.84 -34.82
N ALA A 13 1.15 -1.12 -33.81
CA ALA A 13 1.37 0.33 -33.71
C ALA A 13 2.48 0.58 -32.69
N VAL A 14 3.69 0.83 -33.19
CA VAL A 14 4.84 1.30 -32.41
C VAL A 14 4.73 2.82 -32.32
N THR A 15 4.35 3.36 -31.17
CA THR A 15 4.48 4.79 -30.85
C THR A 15 5.73 5.02 -30.05
N VAL A 16 6.76 5.54 -30.73
CA VAL A 16 7.99 6.04 -30.11
C VAL A 16 7.69 7.41 -29.48
N PHE A 17 7.71 7.46 -28.15
CA PHE A 17 7.61 8.70 -27.39
C PHE A 17 9.01 9.22 -27.08
N GLN A 18 9.43 10.26 -27.78
CA GLN A 18 10.69 10.96 -27.53
C GLN A 18 10.52 11.96 -26.38
N TYR A 19 11.20 11.71 -25.26
CA TYR A 19 11.36 12.70 -24.20
C TYR A 19 12.53 13.63 -24.54
N LYS A 20 12.22 14.88 -24.83
CA LYS A 20 13.23 15.96 -24.88
C LYS A 20 13.56 16.40 -23.45
N ASN A 21 14.84 16.31 -23.11
CA ASN A 21 15.47 16.92 -21.96
C ASN A 21 15.39 18.45 -22.05
N LEU A 22 14.90 19.09 -21.00
CA LEU A 22 15.08 20.52 -20.73
C LEU A 22 15.76 20.61 -19.36
N ALA A 23 17.08 20.80 -19.41
CA ALA A 23 17.89 21.27 -18.30
C ALA A 23 18.18 22.75 -18.53
N GLU A 24 17.93 23.58 -17.51
CA GLU A 24 18.50 24.91 -17.22
C GLU A 24 17.78 25.38 -15.95
N GLY A 25 18.40 25.54 -14.79
CA GLY A 25 19.49 26.47 -14.53
C GLY A 25 18.91 27.61 -13.70
N ALA A 26 19.16 27.66 -12.36
CA ALA A 26 19.24 28.91 -11.62
C ALA A 26 19.78 28.67 -10.20
N ASP A 27 21.05 28.99 -10.02
CA ASP A 27 21.64 29.37 -8.75
C ASP A 27 20.88 30.51 -8.07
N LYS A 28 20.54 30.34 -6.79
CA LYS A 28 20.41 31.50 -5.86
C LYS A 28 20.87 31.09 -4.47
N GLN A 29 22.01 31.65 -4.09
CA GLN A 29 22.57 31.76 -2.76
C GLN A 29 21.55 32.27 -1.75
N ALA A 30 21.43 31.58 -0.60
CA ALA A 30 20.78 32.07 0.59
C ALA A 30 21.83 32.56 1.61
N PRO A 31 21.61 33.67 2.31
CA PRO A 31 22.53 34.19 3.31
C PRO A 31 22.40 33.43 4.62
N SER A 32 23.56 33.14 5.21
CA SER A 32 23.71 32.62 6.58
C SER A 32 23.23 33.63 7.62
N ALA A 33 22.36 33.17 8.52
CA ALA A 33 22.12 33.83 9.78
C ALA A 33 22.44 32.87 10.92
N HIS A 34 23.54 33.16 11.61
CA HIS A 34 23.82 32.65 12.96
C HIS A 34 22.76 33.18 13.91
N THR A 35 22.21 32.30 14.74
CA THR A 35 21.65 32.72 16.02
C THR A 35 21.82 31.63 17.05
N ASP A 36 22.41 32.02 18.15
CA ASP A 36 22.78 31.24 19.33
C ASP A 36 21.59 30.48 19.93
N SER A 37 21.90 29.28 20.40
CA SER A 37 21.03 28.44 21.23
C SER A 37 20.96 29.01 22.66
N PRO A 38 19.79 28.99 23.27
CA PRO A 38 19.67 28.63 24.68
C PRO A 38 19.13 27.19 24.80
N ASP A 39 19.83 26.46 25.59
CA ASP A 39 19.49 25.20 26.18
C ASP A 39 18.15 25.34 26.94
N GLU A 40 17.04 24.92 26.34
CA GLU A 40 15.74 24.89 27.00
C GLU A 40 15.14 23.48 26.96
N MET A 41 15.18 22.88 28.15
CA MET A 41 14.24 21.90 28.68
C MET A 41 13.46 21.12 27.61
N LEU A 42 13.90 19.89 27.36
CA LEU A 42 13.09 18.84 26.79
C LEU A 42 11.92 18.54 27.74
N GLY A 43 10.89 19.37 27.68
CA GLY A 43 9.58 19.00 28.15
C GLY A 43 9.13 17.76 27.39
N GLU A 44 8.72 16.71 28.09
CA GLU A 44 8.08 15.55 27.50
C GLU A 44 6.95 16.05 26.61
N VAL A 45 7.11 15.87 25.29
CA VAL A 45 6.03 16.13 24.33
C VAL A 45 4.91 15.17 24.70
N PRO A 46 3.70 15.67 25.05
CA PRO A 46 2.59 14.80 25.35
C PRO A 46 2.40 13.84 24.19
N GLN A 47 2.43 12.53 24.46
CA GLN A 47 2.09 11.55 23.44
C GLN A 47 0.63 11.79 23.05
N GLU A 48 0.41 12.38 21.89
CA GLU A 48 -0.93 12.51 21.34
C GLU A 48 -1.55 11.13 21.30
N GLU A 49 -2.66 10.97 22.02
CA GLU A 49 -3.43 9.73 22.04
C GLU A 49 -3.91 9.46 20.61
N LYS A 50 -3.51 8.31 20.07
CA LYS A 50 -3.87 7.94 18.70
C LYS A 50 -5.38 7.81 18.57
N SER A 51 -5.96 8.40 17.54
CA SER A 51 -7.38 8.22 17.26
C SER A 51 -7.74 6.76 17.00
N GLU A 52 -8.99 6.35 17.26
CA GLU A 52 -9.48 4.99 17.01
C GLU A 52 -9.20 4.55 15.57
N LEU A 53 -9.45 5.42 14.59
CA LEU A 53 -9.13 5.13 13.19
C LEU A 53 -7.64 4.87 12.97
N ALA A 54 -6.76 5.64 13.63
CA ALA A 54 -5.31 5.43 13.52
C ALA A 54 -4.86 4.08 14.10
N LEU A 55 -5.49 3.63 15.19
CA LEU A 55 -5.22 2.30 15.77
C LEU A 55 -5.70 1.18 14.84
N MET A 56 -6.88 1.31 14.24
CA MET A 56 -7.39 0.35 13.26
C MET A 56 -6.50 0.28 12.02
N MET A 57 -6.01 1.42 11.51
CA MET A 57 -5.07 1.46 10.38
C MET A 57 -3.72 0.85 10.75
N GLN A 58 -3.27 0.99 12.00
CA GLN A 58 -2.07 0.33 12.48
C GLN A 58 -2.24 -1.19 12.50
N ASP A 59 -3.36 -1.72 12.96
CA ASP A 59 -3.65 -3.17 12.97
C ASP A 59 -3.67 -3.75 11.55
N ILE A 60 -4.30 -3.04 10.60
CA ILE A 60 -4.25 -3.40 9.17
C ILE A 60 -2.80 -3.42 8.66
N ASP A 61 -1.99 -2.41 8.98
CA ASP A 61 -0.60 -2.30 8.54
C ASP A 61 0.28 -3.43 9.11
N GLU A 62 0.10 -3.80 10.37
CA GLU A 62 0.80 -4.91 11.01
C GLU A 62 0.47 -6.25 10.32
N SER A 63 -0.80 -6.50 10.05
CA SER A 63 -1.25 -7.68 9.31
C SER A 63 -0.71 -7.70 7.89
N TYR A 64 -0.71 -6.55 7.20
CA TYR A 64 -0.18 -6.42 5.85
C TYR A 64 1.34 -6.68 5.81
N LYS A 65 2.12 -6.11 6.73
CA LYS A 65 3.58 -6.31 6.83
C LYS A 65 3.95 -7.78 6.99
N ALA A 66 3.21 -8.53 7.81
CA ALA A 66 3.45 -9.96 8.01
C ALA A 66 3.33 -10.76 6.70
N VAL A 67 2.51 -10.29 5.75
CA VAL A 67 2.34 -10.93 4.42
C VAL A 67 3.35 -10.37 3.42
N GLU A 68 3.63 -9.08 3.46
CA GLU A 68 4.60 -8.42 2.56
C GLU A 68 6.00 -9.02 2.69
N GLU A 69 6.45 -9.35 3.91
CA GLU A 69 7.74 -10.00 4.18
C GLU A 69 7.92 -11.33 3.42
N MET A 70 6.80 -11.99 3.11
CA MET A 70 6.81 -13.28 2.40
C MET A 70 6.66 -13.14 0.89
N SER A 71 6.45 -11.94 0.35
CA SER A 71 6.10 -11.72 -1.06
C SER A 71 7.17 -12.15 -2.07
N GLY A 72 8.42 -12.32 -1.62
CA GLY A 72 9.54 -12.78 -2.46
C GLY A 72 9.86 -14.29 -2.34
N TYR A 73 9.08 -15.06 -1.60
CA TYR A 73 9.39 -16.47 -1.38
C TYR A 73 8.94 -17.33 -2.58
N TYR A 74 9.82 -18.24 -3.00
CA TYR A 74 9.52 -19.19 -4.07
C TYR A 74 8.57 -20.32 -3.67
N LYS A 75 8.32 -20.48 -2.37
CA LYS A 75 7.41 -21.51 -1.84
C LYS A 75 6.93 -21.07 -0.46
N TYR A 76 5.62 -21.25 -0.22
CA TYR A 76 5.04 -21.08 1.11
C TYR A 76 4.88 -22.41 1.81
N LYS A 77 5.39 -22.49 3.05
CA LYS A 77 5.15 -23.61 3.97
C LYS A 77 3.75 -23.46 4.59
N LYS A 78 3.23 -24.53 5.18
CA LYS A 78 1.91 -24.53 5.87
C LYS A 78 1.77 -23.38 6.90
N LYS A 79 2.85 -23.05 7.63
CA LYS A 79 2.85 -21.94 8.59
C LYS A 79 2.63 -20.59 7.92
N GLN A 80 3.25 -20.36 6.76
CA GLN A 80 3.13 -19.10 6.01
C GLN A 80 1.72 -18.94 5.43
N TRP A 81 1.15 -19.98 4.85
CA TRP A 81 -0.24 -19.98 4.41
C TRP A 81 -1.22 -19.67 5.55
N LYS A 82 -0.94 -20.18 6.78
CA LYS A 82 -1.74 -19.84 7.96
C LYS A 82 -1.62 -18.36 8.36
N ILE A 83 -0.42 -17.77 8.24
CA ILE A 83 -0.22 -16.34 8.49
C ILE A 83 -1.00 -15.51 7.47
N ILE A 84 -0.90 -15.84 6.18
CA ILE A 84 -1.62 -15.16 5.10
C ILE A 84 -3.14 -15.22 5.33
N LEU A 85 -3.67 -16.39 5.65
CA LEU A 85 -5.08 -16.57 5.95
C LEU A 85 -5.54 -15.64 7.07
N LYS A 86 -4.83 -15.67 8.21
CA LYS A 86 -5.17 -14.83 9.37
C LYS A 86 -5.05 -13.34 9.10
N ALA A 87 -4.00 -12.94 8.39
CA ALA A 87 -3.81 -11.54 8.02
C ALA A 87 -4.94 -11.05 7.09
N GLY A 88 -5.33 -11.86 6.11
CA GLY A 88 -6.45 -11.55 5.23
C GLY A 88 -7.77 -11.41 5.97
N GLU A 89 -8.07 -12.36 6.88
CA GLU A 89 -9.26 -12.32 7.73
C GLU A 89 -9.29 -11.06 8.60
N ASN A 90 -8.16 -10.72 9.26
CA ASN A 90 -8.07 -9.52 10.09
C ASN A 90 -8.23 -8.24 9.28
N ILE A 91 -7.53 -8.11 8.15
CA ILE A 91 -7.64 -6.92 7.30
C ILE A 91 -9.09 -6.74 6.80
N ALA A 92 -9.75 -7.82 6.38
CA ALA A 92 -11.13 -7.76 5.91
C ALA A 92 -12.10 -7.31 7.02
N GLU A 93 -11.96 -7.87 8.22
CA GLU A 93 -12.80 -7.55 9.37
C GLU A 93 -12.59 -6.11 9.83
N VAL A 94 -11.35 -5.70 10.07
CA VAL A 94 -11.04 -4.32 10.50
C VAL A 94 -11.47 -3.31 9.44
N THR A 95 -11.26 -3.60 8.16
CA THR A 95 -11.72 -2.72 7.08
C THR A 95 -13.25 -2.58 7.06
N LYS A 96 -13.98 -3.67 7.31
CA LYS A 96 -15.43 -3.62 7.44
C LYS A 96 -15.88 -2.71 8.59
N GLU A 97 -15.19 -2.77 9.73
CA GLU A 97 -15.46 -1.86 10.85
C GLU A 97 -15.15 -0.42 10.51
N VAL A 98 -14.03 -0.15 9.84
CA VAL A 98 -13.66 1.19 9.35
C VAL A 98 -14.76 1.77 8.47
N ARG A 99 -15.31 0.98 7.55
CA ARG A 99 -16.41 1.39 6.67
C ARG A 99 -17.68 1.71 7.42
N LEU A 100 -17.95 1.02 8.53
CA LEU A 100 -19.15 1.26 9.36
C LEU A 100 -18.99 2.48 10.28
N LYS A 101 -17.83 2.62 10.93
CA LYS A 101 -17.59 3.65 11.95
C LYS A 101 -17.14 4.99 11.36
N PHE A 102 -16.44 4.95 10.24
CA PHE A 102 -15.77 6.12 9.63
C PHE A 102 -16.22 6.36 8.19
N ALA A 103 -17.47 6.01 7.86
CA ALA A 103 -18.06 6.26 6.55
C ALA A 103 -17.97 7.74 6.16
N ARG A 104 -17.66 8.01 4.89
CA ARG A 104 -17.63 9.35 4.29
C ARG A 104 -18.46 9.38 3.02
N PRO A 105 -19.80 9.41 3.14
CA PRO A 105 -20.70 9.25 1.99
C PRO A 105 -20.49 10.30 0.91
N ASP A 106 -19.96 11.47 1.27
CA ASP A 106 -19.65 12.57 0.35
C ASP A 106 -18.29 12.39 -0.33
N ASP A 107 -17.45 11.44 0.12
CA ASP A 107 -16.15 11.11 -0.48
C ASP A 107 -16.21 9.73 -1.14
N LEU A 108 -16.78 9.67 -2.33
CA LEU A 108 -16.94 8.43 -3.10
C LEU A 108 -15.61 7.70 -3.35
N ARG A 109 -14.49 8.43 -3.41
CA ARG A 109 -13.19 7.81 -3.63
C ARG A 109 -12.68 7.11 -2.37
N TYR A 110 -12.89 7.72 -1.21
CA TYR A 110 -12.59 7.09 0.07
C TYR A 110 -13.43 5.80 0.26
N GLU A 111 -14.73 5.89 0.06
CA GLU A 111 -15.65 4.74 0.17
C GLU A 111 -15.24 3.60 -0.77
N LYS A 112 -14.96 3.94 -2.03
CA LYS A 112 -14.54 2.94 -3.03
C LYS A 112 -13.22 2.26 -2.69
N GLN A 113 -12.24 2.98 -2.13
CA GLN A 113 -10.97 2.38 -1.77
C GLN A 113 -11.09 1.47 -0.53
N ASN A 114 -11.91 1.83 0.46
CA ASN A 114 -12.18 0.96 1.59
C ASN A 114 -12.95 -0.30 1.18
N GLU A 115 -13.93 -0.19 0.28
CA GLU A 115 -14.60 -1.36 -0.31
C GLU A 115 -13.61 -2.28 -1.01
N LEU A 116 -12.75 -1.73 -1.88
CA LEU A 116 -11.75 -2.50 -2.60
C LEU A 116 -10.74 -3.16 -1.65
N MET A 117 -10.31 -2.47 -0.59
CA MET A 117 -9.40 -3.04 0.40
C MET A 117 -10.01 -4.27 1.08
N GLN A 118 -11.28 -4.21 1.47
CA GLN A 118 -11.99 -5.35 2.02
C GLN A 118 -12.06 -6.51 1.01
N VAL A 119 -12.48 -6.24 -0.23
CA VAL A 119 -12.61 -7.25 -1.29
C VAL A 119 -11.26 -7.90 -1.60
N GLU A 120 -10.17 -7.13 -1.68
CA GLU A 120 -8.84 -7.68 -1.96
C GLU A 120 -8.31 -8.50 -0.78
N ALA A 121 -8.64 -8.15 0.47
CA ALA A 121 -8.32 -8.97 1.63
C ALA A 121 -9.12 -10.29 1.65
N GLU A 122 -10.41 -10.26 1.33
CA GLU A 122 -11.25 -11.46 1.21
C GLU A 122 -10.74 -12.42 0.12
N LYS A 123 -10.30 -11.89 -1.03
CA LYS A 123 -9.65 -12.69 -2.09
C LYS A 123 -8.37 -13.35 -1.60
N MET A 124 -7.56 -12.63 -0.81
CA MET A 124 -6.35 -13.20 -0.21
C MET A 124 -6.68 -14.40 0.69
N VAL A 125 -7.77 -14.33 1.43
CA VAL A 125 -8.31 -15.45 2.25
C VAL A 125 -8.70 -16.63 1.38
N GLU A 126 -9.43 -16.38 0.29
CA GLU A 126 -9.88 -17.44 -0.62
C GLU A 126 -8.70 -18.17 -1.29
N ILE A 127 -7.70 -17.43 -1.76
CA ILE A 127 -6.49 -18.04 -2.32
C ILE A 127 -5.78 -18.91 -1.27
N ALA A 128 -5.66 -18.42 -0.03
CA ALA A 128 -5.00 -19.15 1.06
C ALA A 128 -5.75 -20.44 1.46
N LYS A 129 -7.07 -20.45 1.37
CA LYS A 129 -7.90 -21.67 1.56
C LYS A 129 -7.65 -22.69 0.46
N HIS A 130 -7.42 -22.23 -0.77
CA HIS A 130 -7.18 -23.08 -1.95
C HIS A 130 -5.70 -23.18 -2.31
N LYS A 131 -4.82 -23.11 -1.32
CA LYS A 131 -3.35 -23.10 -1.45
C LYS A 131 -2.73 -24.27 -2.22
N ASP A 132 -3.46 -25.39 -2.33
CA ASP A 132 -3.00 -26.62 -3.00
C ASP A 132 -3.33 -26.62 -4.50
N VAL A 133 -4.01 -25.57 -5.00
CA VAL A 133 -4.29 -25.37 -6.43
C VAL A 133 -3.03 -24.83 -7.11
N GLU A 134 -2.74 -25.32 -8.30
CA GLU A 134 -1.62 -24.84 -9.12
C GLU A 134 -1.75 -23.33 -9.37
N GLY A 135 -0.65 -22.59 -9.23
CA GLY A 135 -0.62 -21.12 -9.39
C GLY A 135 -1.04 -20.32 -8.16
N SER A 136 -1.48 -20.98 -7.07
CA SER A 136 -1.93 -20.26 -5.86
C SER A 136 -0.84 -19.38 -5.24
N LEU A 137 0.44 -19.75 -5.36
CA LEU A 137 1.55 -18.94 -4.84
C LEU A 137 1.66 -17.61 -5.59
N GLU A 138 1.71 -17.69 -6.90
CA GLU A 138 1.82 -16.52 -7.79
C GLU A 138 0.60 -15.61 -7.64
N GLU A 139 -0.59 -16.20 -7.61
CA GLU A 139 -1.83 -15.45 -7.43
C GLU A 139 -1.85 -14.75 -6.06
N GLN A 140 -1.38 -15.42 -5.01
CA GLN A 140 -1.26 -14.82 -3.69
C GLN A 140 -0.29 -13.62 -3.68
N GLN A 141 0.86 -13.74 -4.33
CA GLN A 141 1.82 -12.65 -4.44
C GLN A 141 1.26 -11.45 -5.21
N TRP A 142 0.48 -11.71 -6.27
CA TRP A 142 -0.24 -10.65 -6.98
C TRP A 142 -1.34 -10.03 -6.11
N GLN A 143 -2.02 -10.84 -5.30
CA GLN A 143 -3.08 -10.37 -4.42
C GLN A 143 -2.55 -9.41 -3.34
N VAL A 144 -1.39 -9.70 -2.75
CA VAL A 144 -0.71 -8.79 -1.81
C VAL A 144 -0.41 -7.43 -2.46
N ARG A 145 0.04 -7.43 -3.71
CA ARG A 145 0.31 -6.18 -4.45
C ARG A 145 -0.98 -5.39 -4.73
N ARG A 146 -2.07 -6.06 -5.10
CA ARG A 146 -3.37 -5.43 -5.30
C ARG A 146 -3.88 -4.78 -4.01
N LEU A 147 -3.79 -5.49 -2.90
CA LEU A 147 -4.15 -4.97 -1.59
C LEU A 147 -3.34 -3.70 -1.24
N ARG A 148 -2.02 -3.73 -1.41
CA ARG A 148 -1.17 -2.55 -1.23
C ARG A 148 -1.59 -1.37 -2.09
N GLN A 149 -1.99 -1.63 -3.31
CA GLN A 149 -2.42 -0.57 -4.23
C GLN A 149 -3.66 0.16 -3.71
N THR A 150 -4.61 -0.53 -3.09
CA THR A 150 -5.80 0.11 -2.49
C THR A 150 -5.39 1.06 -1.37
N CYS A 151 -4.48 0.62 -0.47
CA CYS A 151 -3.94 1.45 0.60
C CYS A 151 -3.23 2.70 0.04
N ALA A 152 -2.36 2.51 -0.94
CA ALA A 152 -1.60 3.61 -1.55
C ALA A 152 -2.50 4.65 -2.22
N ILE A 153 -3.55 4.23 -2.92
CA ILE A 153 -4.48 5.14 -3.60
C ILE A 153 -5.31 5.92 -2.58
N CYS A 154 -5.79 5.26 -1.52
CA CYS A 154 -6.55 5.92 -0.45
C CYS A 154 -5.71 6.95 0.29
N HIS A 155 -4.51 6.59 0.75
CA HIS A 155 -3.60 7.48 1.45
C HIS A 155 -3.17 8.66 0.57
N LYS A 156 -2.90 8.43 -0.72
CA LYS A 156 -2.62 9.52 -1.67
C LYS A 156 -3.81 10.48 -1.79
N HIS A 157 -5.04 9.96 -1.84
CA HIS A 157 -6.26 10.78 -1.91
C HIS A 157 -6.42 11.64 -0.64
N LEU A 158 -6.18 11.06 0.53
CA LEU A 158 -6.25 11.73 1.82
C LEU A 158 -5.03 12.60 2.13
N LYS A 159 -4.00 12.61 1.28
CA LYS A 159 -2.70 13.29 1.48
C LYS A 159 -1.97 12.83 2.75
N ILE A 160 -2.11 11.55 3.09
CA ILE A 160 -1.48 10.91 4.24
C ILE A 160 -0.31 10.06 3.75
N HIS A 161 0.85 10.14 4.43
CA HIS A 161 1.97 9.25 4.15
C HIS A 161 1.71 7.85 4.69
N ILE A 162 1.91 6.81 3.86
CA ILE A 162 1.71 5.41 4.26
C ILE A 162 2.73 5.01 5.32
N TYR A 163 3.96 5.52 5.21
CA TYR A 163 5.07 5.23 6.13
C TYR A 163 5.65 6.53 6.70
N PRO A 164 4.95 7.22 7.62
CA PRO A 164 5.43 8.48 8.16
C PRO A 164 6.79 8.35 8.87
N ASN A 165 7.12 7.17 9.40
CA ASN A 165 8.36 6.91 10.14
C ASN A 165 9.56 6.63 9.23
N LEU A 166 9.38 6.18 7.98
CA LEU A 166 10.50 5.94 7.04
C LEU A 166 11.28 7.22 6.71
N TYR A 167 10.68 8.38 6.94
CA TYR A 167 11.28 9.69 6.66
C TYR A 167 11.79 10.40 7.91
N LYS A 168 11.41 9.95 9.12
CA LYS A 168 11.89 10.56 10.38
C LYS A 168 13.33 10.18 10.73
N ASP A 169 13.77 8.98 10.32
CA ASP A 169 15.08 8.44 10.72
C ASP A 169 16.23 8.82 9.78
N LYS A 170 15.96 9.58 8.71
CA LYS A 170 17.00 10.17 7.85
C LYS A 170 17.46 11.54 8.37
N LYS A 171 17.48 11.78 9.69
CA LYS A 171 18.31 12.83 10.26
C LYS A 171 19.74 12.33 10.23
N HIS A 172 20.39 12.68 9.15
CA HIS A 172 21.81 12.95 8.99
C HIS A 172 22.68 12.66 10.22
N ASN A 173 23.32 11.50 10.21
CA ASN A 173 24.67 11.40 10.71
C ASN A 173 25.58 11.86 9.55
N GLY A 174 25.86 13.15 9.48
CA GLY A 174 26.87 13.81 8.69
C GLY A 174 27.79 14.56 9.62
#